data_54b5fe4c1d124a1d5a56adfee549ace5
#
_entry.id   54b5fe4c1d124a1d5a56adfee549ace5
#
_cell.length_a   1.000
_cell.length_b   1.000
_cell.length_c   1.000
_cell.angle_alpha   90.00
_cell.angle_beta   90.00
_cell.angle_gamma   90.00
#
_symmetry.space_group_name_H-M   'P 1'
#
loop_
_entity.id
_entity.type
_entity.pdbx_description
1 polymer ?
#
loop_
_entity_poly.entity_id
_entity_poly.type
_entity_poly.pdbx_seq_one_letter_code
_entity_poly.pdbx_strand_id
1 'polypeptide(L)' 'MTLAQASAAWREHHRRCWYCRGPFRCTYGQDLLRIIHAPTVAK' A
#
# COMPACT_ATOMS: atom_id res chain seq x y z
N MET A 1 -11.75 2.57 -1.24
CA MET A 1 -11.01 1.29 -1.24
C MET A 1 -11.01 0.71 0.15
N THR A 2 -11.39 -0.54 0.27
CA THR A 2 -11.41 -1.18 1.58
C THR A 2 -10.01 -1.62 1.95
N LEU A 3 -9.82 -1.99 3.22
CA LEU A 3 -8.55 -2.48 3.68
C LEU A 3 -8.15 -3.74 2.91
N ALA A 4 -9.10 -4.62 2.67
CA ALA A 4 -8.81 -5.84 1.93
C ALA A 4 -8.37 -5.53 0.49
N GLN A 5 -9.03 -4.58 -0.13
CA GLN A 5 -8.66 -4.18 -1.48
C GLN A 5 -7.28 -3.54 -1.50
N ALA A 6 -6.99 -2.69 -0.52
CA ALA A 6 -5.70 -2.03 -0.47
C ALA A 6 -4.59 -3.05 -0.24
N SER A 7 -4.84 -4.03 0.63
CA SER A 7 -3.85 -5.05 0.91
C SER A 7 -3.57 -5.90 -0.32
N ALA A 8 -4.62 -6.29 -1.03
CA ALA A 8 -4.44 -7.08 -2.23
C ALA A 8 -3.71 -6.28 -3.30
N ALA A 9 -4.08 -5.02 -3.46
CA ALA A 9 -3.43 -4.17 -4.43
C ALA A 9 -1.97 -3.96 -4.09
N TRP A 10 -1.66 -3.80 -2.81
CA TRP A 10 -0.28 -3.62 -2.37
C TRP A 10 0.56 -4.85 -2.69
N ARG A 11 0.04 -6.04 -2.40
CA ARG A 11 0.79 -7.26 -2.66
C ARG A 11 1.07 -7.43 -4.14
N GLU A 12 0.08 -7.17 -4.97
CA GLU A 12 0.27 -7.27 -6.40
C GLU A 12 1.25 -6.22 -6.91
N HIS A 13 1.10 -4.99 -6.43
CA HIS A 13 1.97 -3.91 -6.85
C HIS A 13 3.40 -4.16 -6.40
N HIS A 14 3.57 -4.60 -5.17
CA HIS A 14 4.90 -4.83 -4.61
C HIS A 14 5.66 -5.89 -5.41
N ARG A 15 4.94 -6.87 -5.91
CA ARG A 15 5.58 -7.90 -6.71
C ARG A 15 6.06 -7.38 -8.05
N ARG A 16 5.36 -6.39 -8.61
CA ARG A 16 5.68 -5.91 -9.93
C ARG A 16 6.56 -4.69 -9.96
N CYS A 17 6.52 -3.91 -8.89
CA CYS A 17 7.24 -2.64 -8.88
C CYS A 17 8.61 -2.84 -8.28
N TRP A 18 9.63 -2.78 -9.11
CA TRP A 18 10.99 -2.98 -8.62
C TRP A 18 11.39 -1.90 -7.62
N TYR A 19 10.78 -0.73 -7.76
CA TYR A 19 11.09 0.39 -6.87
C TYR A 19 10.64 0.08 -5.44
N CYS A 20 9.45 -0.48 -5.31
CA CYS A 20 8.91 -0.82 -4.01
C CYS A 20 9.58 -2.05 -3.41
N ARG A 21 10.21 -2.86 -4.24
CA ARG A 21 10.88 -4.06 -3.74
C ARG A 21 12.15 -3.72 -3.01
N GLY A 22 12.72 -2.55 -3.27
CA GLY A 22 13.91 -2.10 -2.57
C GLY A 22 13.53 -1.36 -1.31
N PRO A 23 14.45 -0.53 -0.81
CA PRO A 23 14.17 0.24 0.39
C PRO A 23 13.24 1.42 0.16
N PHE A 24 12.86 1.65 -1.08
CA PHE A 24 12.02 2.79 -1.41
C PHE A 24 10.57 2.39 -1.60
N ARG A 25 9.72 3.38 -1.66
CA ARG A 25 8.31 3.20 -1.99
C ARG A 25 7.93 4.20 -3.04
N CYS A 26 7.29 3.76 -4.09
CA CYS A 26 6.81 4.70 -5.10
C CYS A 26 5.56 5.40 -4.56
N THR A 27 5.11 6.42 -5.29
CA THR A 27 3.95 7.19 -4.84
C THR A 27 2.73 6.31 -4.64
N TYR A 28 2.47 5.43 -5.60
CA TYR A 28 1.32 4.55 -5.49
C TYR A 28 1.45 3.62 -4.29
N GLY A 29 2.66 3.08 -4.08
CA GLY A 29 2.90 2.22 -2.94
C GLY A 29 2.69 2.95 -1.62
N GLN A 30 3.13 4.20 -1.56
CA GLN A 30 2.93 5.00 -0.36
C GLN A 30 1.45 5.22 -0.09
N ASP A 31 0.67 5.47 -1.14
CA ASP A 31 -0.77 5.65 -0.97
C ASP A 31 -1.43 4.39 -0.43
N LEU A 32 -1.08 3.24 -0.99
CA LEU A 32 -1.64 1.98 -0.53
C LEU A 32 -1.28 1.72 0.93
N LEU A 33 -0.03 1.93 1.28
CA LEU A 33 0.40 1.71 2.66
C LEU A 33 -0.28 2.67 3.61
N ARG A 34 -0.53 3.89 3.17
CA ARG A 34 -1.25 4.85 4.00
C ARG A 34 -2.64 4.33 4.32
N ILE A 35 -3.32 3.76 3.32
CA ILE A 35 -4.63 3.19 3.55
C ILE A 35 -4.54 2.00 4.50
N ILE A 36 -3.56 1.13 4.28
CA ILE A 36 -3.43 -0.08 5.10
C ILE A 36 -3.11 0.26 6.54
N HIS A 37 -2.27 1.25 6.76
CA HIS A 37 -1.85 1.61 8.11
C HIS A 37 -2.64 2.77 8.71
N ALA A 38 -3.62 3.27 8.00
CA ALA A 38 -4.41 4.38 8.51
C ALA A 38 -5.15 3.96 9.76
N PRO A 39 -5.31 4.88 10.71
CA PRO A 39 -6.09 4.56 11.91
C PRO A 39 -7.51 4.30 11.51
N THR A 40 -8.06 3.25 12.02
CA THR A 40 -9.43 2.95 11.71
C THR A 40 -10.34 3.82 12.52
N VAL A 41 -9.88 4.45 13.52
CA VAL A 41 -10.71 5.20 14.34
C VAL A 41 -10.98 6.47 13.77
N ALA A 42 -12.07 6.81 13.68
CA ALA A 42 -12.35 8.04 13.31
C ALA A 42 -12.39 8.90 14.43
N LYS A 43 -12.34 8.92 15.11
CA LYS A 43 -12.31 9.71 16.03
C LYS A 43 -13.22 10.16 16.27
#